data_8f17fe90a5d22f43349e989e85c4f002
#
_entry.id   8f17fe90a5d22f43349e989e85c4f002
#
_cell.length_a   1.000
_cell.length_b   1.000
_cell.length_c   1.000
_cell.angle_alpha   90.00
_cell.angle_beta   90.00
_cell.angle_gamma   90.00
#
_symmetry.space_group_name_H-M   'P 1'
#
loop_
_entity.id
_entity.type
_entity.pdbx_description
1 polymer ?
#
loop_
_entity_poly.entity_id
_entity_poly.type
_entity_poly.pdbx_seq_one_letter_code
_entity_poly.pdbx_strand_id
1 'polypeptide(L)'
;LGVLEVLETEGIRPTFLAGTSIGGLVGALWASAIPAAEIIAIARGFRFPRRFVPGRVLSWEQIFPTAVPRLEHWAFEDLGTPLVVSAVDLLAGEEVMLHTGPLLPAIRATCAVPGVLPPEPLGGRRLVDGGVMNVLPVDLAWSWEPEIVIAVNIIASPRQTVRLDSRYARIATALGR
;
A
#
# COMPACT_ATOMS: atom_id res chain seq x y z
N LEU A 1 6.90 -4.50 -5.89
CA LEU A 1 6.31 -5.69 -6.51
C LEU A 1 7.29 -6.87 -6.54
N GLY A 2 8.57 -6.67 -6.95
CA GLY A 2 9.55 -7.76 -6.95
C GLY A 2 9.72 -8.48 -5.61
N VAL A 3 9.53 -7.80 -4.49
CA VAL A 3 9.52 -8.45 -3.16
C VAL A 3 8.40 -9.49 -3.06
N LEU A 4 7.19 -9.17 -3.54
CA LEU A 4 6.06 -10.12 -3.51
C LEU A 4 6.32 -11.35 -4.38
N GLU A 5 6.92 -11.17 -5.57
CA GLU A 5 7.31 -12.31 -6.43
C GLU A 5 8.29 -13.24 -5.72
N VAL A 6 9.28 -12.67 -5.03
CA VAL A 6 10.25 -13.47 -4.26
C VAL A 6 9.57 -14.20 -3.11
N LEU A 7 8.72 -13.53 -2.34
CA LEU A 7 7.99 -14.15 -1.23
C LEU A 7 7.11 -15.33 -1.74
N GLU A 8 6.41 -15.15 -2.86
CA GLU A 8 5.61 -16.22 -3.47
C GLU A 8 6.49 -17.38 -3.94
N THR A 9 7.62 -17.09 -4.61
CA THR A 9 8.53 -18.11 -5.13
C THR A 9 9.15 -18.94 -4.00
N GLU A 10 9.51 -18.29 -2.89
CA GLU A 10 10.10 -18.93 -1.71
C GLU A 10 9.04 -19.55 -0.78
N GLY A 11 7.75 -19.47 -1.13
CA GLY A 11 6.64 -20.00 -0.32
C GLY A 11 6.42 -19.25 0.99
N ILE A 12 6.95 -18.03 1.11
CA ILE A 12 6.80 -17.19 2.31
C ILE A 12 5.47 -16.44 2.23
N ARG A 13 4.59 -16.70 3.18
CA ARG A 13 3.29 -16.04 3.30
C ARG A 13 3.28 -15.15 4.54
N PRO A 14 3.24 -13.81 4.40
CA PRO A 14 3.00 -12.93 5.53
C PRO A 14 1.67 -13.24 6.20
N THR A 15 1.66 -13.18 7.52
CA THR A 15 0.43 -13.36 8.32
C THR A 15 -0.36 -12.07 8.47
N PHE A 16 0.26 -10.93 8.08
CA PHE A 16 -0.32 -9.60 8.19
C PHE A 16 0.37 -8.63 7.22
N LEU A 17 -0.37 -7.65 6.73
CA LEU A 17 0.13 -6.60 5.84
C LEU A 17 -0.19 -5.22 6.42
N ALA A 18 0.79 -4.32 6.37
CA ALA A 18 0.59 -2.89 6.62
C ALA A 18 1.05 -2.10 5.40
N GLY A 19 0.29 -1.11 4.98
CA GLY A 19 0.63 -0.35 3.78
C GLY A 19 0.18 1.10 3.81
N THR A 20 0.95 1.96 3.14
CA THR A 20 0.59 3.35 2.90
C THR A 20 0.57 3.61 1.40
N SER A 21 -0.43 4.37 0.93
CA SER A 21 -0.52 4.81 -0.46
C SER A 21 -0.44 3.62 -1.44
N ILE A 22 0.45 3.67 -2.42
CA ILE A 22 0.66 2.59 -3.39
C ILE A 22 1.01 1.25 -2.71
N GLY A 23 1.64 1.28 -1.53
CA GLY A 23 1.92 0.08 -0.73
C GLY A 23 0.63 -0.56 -0.21
N GLY A 24 -0.33 0.24 0.22
CA GLY A 24 -1.68 -0.20 0.61
C GLY A 24 -2.45 -0.80 -0.57
N LEU A 25 -2.41 -0.14 -1.74
CA LEU A 25 -3.04 -0.66 -2.97
C LEU A 25 -2.46 -2.01 -3.40
N VAL A 26 -1.14 -2.13 -3.42
CA VAL A 26 -0.44 -3.39 -3.77
C VAL A 26 -0.76 -4.47 -2.75
N GLY A 27 -0.73 -4.13 -1.45
CA GLY A 27 -1.10 -5.04 -0.36
C GLY A 27 -2.54 -5.54 -0.48
N ALA A 28 -3.49 -4.65 -0.82
CA ALA A 28 -4.89 -5.01 -1.01
C ALA A 28 -5.08 -5.99 -2.18
N LEU A 29 -4.46 -5.73 -3.33
CA LEU A 29 -4.51 -6.62 -4.49
C LEU A 29 -3.94 -8.00 -4.15
N TRP A 30 -2.84 -8.05 -3.43
CA TRP A 30 -2.22 -9.32 -3.05
C TRP A 30 -3.02 -10.06 -1.98
N ALA A 31 -3.55 -9.36 -0.98
CA ALA A 31 -4.43 -9.92 0.05
C ALA A 31 -5.75 -10.46 -0.52
N SER A 32 -6.18 -9.93 -1.68
CA SER A 32 -7.33 -10.44 -2.47
C SER A 32 -6.96 -11.67 -3.32
N ALA A 33 -5.86 -12.36 -3.01
CA ALA A 33 -5.35 -13.55 -3.70
C ALA A 33 -4.98 -13.32 -5.18
N ILE A 34 -4.68 -12.09 -5.59
CA ILE A 34 -4.17 -11.79 -6.93
C ILE A 34 -2.66 -12.05 -6.93
N PRO A 35 -2.14 -12.94 -7.82
CA PRO A 35 -0.72 -13.25 -7.88
C PRO A 35 0.15 -12.03 -8.20
N ALA A 36 1.38 -11.99 -7.68
CA ALA A 36 2.31 -10.87 -7.89
C ALA A 36 2.53 -10.54 -9.38
N ALA A 37 2.61 -11.55 -10.24
CA ALA A 37 2.74 -11.37 -11.70
C ALA A 37 1.53 -10.62 -12.30
N GLU A 38 0.31 -10.90 -11.83
CA GLU A 38 -0.90 -10.19 -12.27
C GLU A 38 -0.94 -8.77 -11.72
N ILE A 39 -0.51 -8.56 -10.46
CA ILE A 39 -0.39 -7.22 -9.87
C ILE A 39 0.59 -6.36 -10.66
N ILE A 40 1.70 -6.93 -11.14
CA ILE A 40 2.64 -6.24 -12.05
C ILE A 40 1.96 -5.83 -13.35
N ALA A 41 1.14 -6.70 -13.93
CA ALA A 41 0.40 -6.38 -15.15
C ALA A 41 -0.64 -5.26 -14.89
N ILE A 42 -1.34 -5.30 -13.76
CA ILE A 42 -2.26 -4.23 -13.32
C ILE A 42 -1.50 -2.91 -13.16
N ALA A 43 -0.35 -2.93 -12.49
CA ALA A 43 0.45 -1.73 -12.23
C ALA A 43 0.99 -1.07 -13.51
N ARG A 44 1.24 -1.84 -14.57
CA ARG A 44 1.61 -1.30 -15.89
C ARG A 44 0.49 -0.47 -16.53
N GLY A 45 -0.74 -0.66 -16.10
CA GLY A 45 -1.90 0.14 -16.51
C GLY A 45 -2.06 1.46 -15.77
N PHE A 46 -1.28 1.71 -14.72
CA PHE A 46 -1.38 2.95 -13.94
C PHE A 46 -0.93 4.15 -14.77
N ARG A 47 -1.66 5.26 -14.63
CA ARG A 47 -1.48 6.46 -15.46
C ARG A 47 -1.16 7.68 -14.62
N PHE A 48 0.08 7.78 -14.16
CA PHE A 48 0.53 8.96 -13.44
C PHE A 48 0.75 10.16 -14.38
N PRO A 49 0.34 11.36 -13.99
CA PRO A 49 0.55 12.55 -14.81
C PRO A 49 2.05 12.84 -14.95
N ARG A 50 2.54 13.03 -16.17
CA ARG A 50 3.94 13.38 -16.43
C ARG A 50 4.31 14.78 -15.94
N ARG A 51 3.33 15.66 -15.75
CA ARG A 51 3.49 17.01 -15.22
C ARG A 51 2.40 17.28 -14.21
N PHE A 52 2.79 17.80 -13.07
CA PHE A 52 1.85 18.36 -12.11
C PHE A 52 1.30 19.66 -12.68
N VAL A 53 -0.02 19.76 -12.79
CA VAL A 53 -0.72 20.98 -13.20
C VAL A 53 -1.47 21.49 -11.97
N PRO A 54 -1.04 22.64 -11.39
CA PRO A 54 -1.71 23.20 -10.22
C PRO A 54 -3.22 23.39 -10.47
N GLY A 55 -4.04 22.97 -9.49
CA GLY A 55 -5.49 23.06 -9.57
C GLY A 55 -6.20 21.96 -10.39
N ARG A 56 -5.45 21.07 -11.05
CA ARG A 56 -6.04 19.91 -11.73
C ARG A 56 -6.04 18.70 -10.82
N VAL A 57 -7.19 18.36 -10.28
CA VAL A 57 -7.41 17.12 -9.53
C VAL A 57 -7.85 16.02 -10.50
N LEU A 58 -7.26 14.85 -10.38
CA LEU A 58 -7.55 13.67 -11.22
C LEU A 58 -8.58 12.76 -10.54
N SER A 59 -9.24 11.89 -11.31
CA SER A 59 -10.07 10.84 -10.73
C SER A 59 -9.26 9.55 -10.52
N TRP A 60 -9.79 8.69 -9.66
CA TRP A 60 -9.22 7.37 -9.38
C TRP A 60 -9.13 6.50 -10.63
N GLU A 61 -10.18 6.50 -11.42
CA GLU A 61 -10.31 5.73 -12.66
C GLU A 61 -9.32 6.22 -13.72
N GLN A 62 -8.93 7.50 -13.66
CA GLN A 62 -7.89 8.05 -14.55
C GLN A 62 -6.48 7.55 -14.19
N ILE A 63 -6.18 7.40 -12.89
CA ILE A 63 -4.86 6.96 -12.42
C ILE A 63 -4.77 5.43 -12.33
N PHE A 64 -5.80 4.78 -11.80
CA PHE A 64 -5.82 3.35 -11.48
C PHE A 64 -6.92 2.58 -12.23
N PRO A 65 -7.04 2.70 -13.56
CA PRO A 65 -8.17 2.13 -14.31
C PRO A 65 -8.26 0.61 -14.23
N THR A 66 -7.14 -0.06 -13.99
CA THR A 66 -7.01 -1.52 -13.92
C THR A 66 -7.17 -2.09 -12.51
N ALA A 67 -6.94 -1.28 -11.46
CA ALA A 67 -7.01 -1.73 -10.07
C ALA A 67 -8.42 -1.55 -9.48
N VAL A 68 -9.13 -0.46 -9.80
CA VAL A 68 -10.44 -0.15 -9.24
C VAL A 68 -11.45 -1.28 -9.41
N PRO A 69 -11.66 -1.87 -10.62
CA PRO A 69 -12.64 -2.94 -10.79
C PRO A 69 -12.29 -4.23 -10.04
N ARG A 70 -11.02 -4.40 -9.63
CA ARG A 70 -10.56 -5.59 -8.90
C ARG A 70 -10.85 -5.52 -7.41
N LEU A 71 -11.09 -4.33 -6.87
CA LEU A 71 -11.30 -4.09 -5.43
C LEU A 71 -12.72 -3.66 -5.08
N GLU A 72 -13.58 -3.39 -6.06
CA GLU A 72 -14.89 -2.75 -5.87
C GLU A 72 -15.84 -3.53 -4.96
N HIS A 73 -15.75 -4.86 -4.97
CA HIS A 73 -16.66 -5.74 -4.23
C HIS A 73 -16.03 -6.37 -2.98
N TRP A 74 -14.80 -5.96 -2.62
CA TRP A 74 -14.08 -6.51 -1.48
C TRP A 74 -14.31 -5.68 -0.21
N ALA A 75 -14.39 -6.37 0.93
CA ALA A 75 -14.19 -5.80 2.25
C ALA A 75 -12.88 -6.31 2.86
N PHE A 76 -12.37 -5.64 3.89
CA PHE A 76 -11.18 -6.11 4.61
C PHE A 76 -11.38 -7.50 5.20
N GLU A 77 -12.60 -7.81 5.61
CA GLU A 77 -13.01 -9.09 6.20
C GLU A 77 -12.95 -10.26 5.20
N ASP A 78 -12.98 -9.98 3.90
CA ASP A 78 -12.91 -10.99 2.83
C ASP A 78 -11.47 -11.34 2.45
N LEU A 79 -10.47 -10.58 2.94
CA LEU A 79 -9.09 -10.75 2.54
C LEU A 79 -8.47 -12.03 3.10
N GLY A 80 -7.73 -12.75 2.27
CA GLY A 80 -7.02 -13.97 2.67
C GLY A 80 -5.84 -13.70 3.63
N THR A 81 -5.33 -12.47 3.65
CA THR A 81 -4.32 -11.98 4.60
C THR A 81 -4.81 -10.67 5.19
N PRO A 82 -4.87 -10.52 6.53
CA PRO A 82 -5.26 -9.27 7.18
C PRO A 82 -4.41 -8.09 6.69
N LEU A 83 -5.06 -6.97 6.44
CA LEU A 83 -4.44 -5.74 5.94
C LEU A 83 -4.85 -4.55 6.79
N VAL A 84 -3.90 -3.67 7.10
CA VAL A 84 -4.17 -2.31 7.57
C VAL A 84 -3.57 -1.30 6.60
N VAL A 85 -4.29 -0.22 6.34
CA VAL A 85 -3.75 0.90 5.56
C VAL A 85 -3.83 2.19 6.35
N SER A 86 -2.76 3.02 6.22
CA SER A 86 -2.69 4.33 6.84
C SER A 86 -3.31 5.39 5.94
N ALA A 87 -4.09 6.28 6.54
CA ALA A 87 -4.58 7.51 5.92
C ALA A 87 -4.46 8.65 6.93
N VAL A 88 -4.67 9.90 6.52
CA VAL A 88 -4.65 11.06 7.42
C VAL A 88 -5.99 11.80 7.33
N ASP A 89 -6.60 12.06 8.49
CA ASP A 89 -7.76 12.96 8.58
C ASP A 89 -7.29 14.39 8.37
N LEU A 90 -7.69 14.97 7.25
CA LEU A 90 -7.28 16.32 6.84
C LEU A 90 -7.73 17.41 7.83
N LEU A 91 -8.86 17.21 8.51
CA LEU A 91 -9.40 18.21 9.42
C LEU A 91 -8.84 18.06 10.83
N ALA A 92 -8.67 16.83 11.31
CA ALA A 92 -8.10 16.56 12.63
C ALA A 92 -6.57 16.64 12.64
N GLY A 93 -5.91 16.40 11.51
CA GLY A 93 -4.44 16.31 11.42
C GLY A 93 -3.91 15.05 12.10
N GLU A 94 -4.67 13.95 12.08
CA GLU A 94 -4.35 12.70 12.76
C GLU A 94 -4.24 11.55 11.79
N GLU A 95 -3.34 10.61 12.07
CA GLU A 95 -3.27 9.34 11.36
C GLU A 95 -4.48 8.47 11.69
N VAL A 96 -5.04 7.84 10.66
CA VAL A 96 -6.19 6.94 10.76
C VAL A 96 -5.83 5.58 10.18
N MET A 97 -5.98 4.54 10.97
CA MET A 97 -5.81 3.15 10.54
C MET A 97 -7.14 2.61 10.01
N LEU A 98 -7.12 2.13 8.77
CA LEU A 98 -8.28 1.54 8.10
C LEU A 98 -8.02 0.04 7.91
N HIS A 99 -8.83 -0.80 8.51
CA HIS A 99 -8.67 -2.25 8.50
C HIS A 99 -9.99 -3.02 8.56
N THR A 100 -11.11 -2.32 8.42
CA THR A 100 -12.48 -2.91 8.44
C THR A 100 -13.37 -2.25 7.41
N GLY A 101 -14.42 -2.99 6.98
CA GLY A 101 -15.43 -2.49 6.05
C GLY A 101 -14.97 -2.46 4.58
N PRO A 102 -15.62 -1.65 3.72
CA PRO A 102 -15.36 -1.65 2.28
C PRO A 102 -13.92 -1.29 1.94
N LEU A 103 -13.27 -2.15 1.14
CA LEU A 103 -11.84 -2.04 0.83
C LEU A 103 -11.53 -0.86 -0.09
N LEU A 104 -12.29 -0.68 -1.17
CA LEU A 104 -11.99 0.34 -2.18
C LEU A 104 -11.99 1.78 -1.64
N PRO A 105 -12.96 2.23 -0.80
CA PRO A 105 -12.89 3.54 -0.17
C PRO A 105 -11.64 3.73 0.71
N ALA A 106 -11.23 2.70 1.45
CA ALA A 106 -10.01 2.77 2.27
C ALA A 106 -8.74 2.89 1.40
N ILE A 107 -8.69 2.16 0.27
CA ILE A 107 -7.58 2.27 -0.68
C ILE A 107 -7.59 3.64 -1.38
N ARG A 108 -8.76 4.20 -1.68
CA ARG A 108 -8.87 5.59 -2.15
C ARG A 108 -8.34 6.58 -1.13
N ALA A 109 -8.69 6.40 0.14
CA ALA A 109 -8.21 7.26 1.22
C ALA A 109 -6.68 7.22 1.34
N THR A 110 -6.09 6.03 1.47
CA THR A 110 -4.63 5.88 1.65
C THR A 110 -3.82 6.40 0.47
N CYS A 111 -4.38 6.45 -0.74
CA CYS A 111 -3.71 6.96 -1.94
C CYS A 111 -4.17 8.37 -2.36
N ALA A 112 -5.02 9.05 -1.61
CA ALA A 112 -5.53 10.38 -1.94
C ALA A 112 -4.45 11.47 -1.78
N VAL A 113 -3.43 11.43 -2.64
CA VAL A 113 -2.29 12.37 -2.60
C VAL A 113 -2.78 13.81 -2.76
N PRO A 114 -2.52 14.70 -1.77
CA PRO A 114 -2.96 16.08 -1.83
C PRO A 114 -2.51 16.79 -3.11
N GLY A 115 -3.43 17.47 -3.76
CA GLY A 115 -3.18 18.16 -5.03
C GLY A 115 -3.19 17.28 -6.28
N VAL A 116 -3.26 15.95 -6.14
CA VAL A 116 -3.34 14.97 -7.26
C VAL A 116 -4.72 14.33 -7.30
N LEU A 117 -5.18 13.81 -6.18
CA LEU A 117 -6.50 13.19 -6.01
C LEU A 117 -7.33 13.97 -4.97
N PRO A 118 -8.66 13.91 -5.05
CA PRO A 118 -9.51 14.53 -4.05
C PRO A 118 -9.39 13.76 -2.72
N PRO A 119 -9.57 14.44 -1.56
CA PRO A 119 -9.75 13.75 -0.29
C PRO A 119 -10.93 12.79 -0.34
N GLU A 120 -10.76 11.58 0.18
CA GLU A 120 -11.82 10.57 0.24
C GLU A 120 -12.73 10.80 1.46
N PRO A 121 -14.05 10.96 1.27
CA PRO A 121 -14.99 11.01 2.38
C PRO A 121 -15.26 9.61 2.90
N LEU A 122 -14.87 9.32 4.15
CA LEU A 122 -15.08 8.02 4.79
C LEU A 122 -15.35 8.18 6.28
N GLY A 123 -16.42 7.58 6.78
CA GLY A 123 -16.77 7.60 8.20
C GLY A 123 -16.96 9.02 8.78
N GLY A 124 -17.49 9.97 8.01
CA GLY A 124 -17.65 11.36 8.40
C GLY A 124 -16.37 12.20 8.40
N ARG A 125 -15.24 11.60 7.99
CA ARG A 125 -13.92 12.24 7.89
C ARG A 125 -13.60 12.61 6.43
N ARG A 126 -12.57 13.43 6.25
CA ARG A 126 -11.98 13.74 4.94
C ARG A 126 -10.54 13.24 4.93
N LEU A 127 -10.35 12.07 4.36
CA LEU A 127 -9.08 11.36 4.42
C LEU A 127 -8.20 11.67 3.21
N VAL A 128 -6.91 11.82 3.47
CA VAL A 128 -5.86 11.98 2.46
C VAL A 128 -4.79 10.92 2.64
N ASP A 129 -3.85 10.84 1.69
CA ASP A 129 -2.76 9.86 1.65
C ASP A 129 -2.00 9.79 2.97
N GLY A 130 -1.86 8.57 3.51
CA GLY A 130 -1.13 8.32 4.75
C GLY A 130 0.33 8.74 4.70
N GLY A 131 0.94 8.78 3.49
CA GLY A 131 2.31 9.21 3.28
C GLY A 131 2.59 10.67 3.67
N VAL A 132 1.55 11.47 3.95
CA VAL A 132 1.72 12.80 4.54
C VAL A 132 2.33 12.73 5.94
N MET A 133 2.03 11.67 6.70
CA MET A 133 2.52 11.47 8.07
C MET A 133 3.36 10.22 8.24
N ASN A 134 2.96 9.09 7.63
CA ASN A 134 3.57 7.77 7.82
C ASN A 134 3.81 7.06 6.48
N VAL A 135 4.97 7.30 5.90
CA VAL A 135 5.34 6.78 4.58
C VAL A 135 5.58 5.27 4.61
N LEU A 136 6.10 4.76 5.72
CA LEU A 136 6.46 3.35 5.91
C LEU A 136 5.92 2.87 7.26
N PRO A 137 4.69 2.32 7.32
CA PRO A 137 3.94 2.10 8.54
C PRO A 137 4.43 0.84 9.29
N VAL A 138 5.70 0.84 9.71
CA VAL A 138 6.34 -0.25 10.46
C VAL A 138 5.75 -0.35 11.87
N ASP A 139 5.40 0.78 12.46
CA ASP A 139 4.73 0.88 13.75
C ASP A 139 3.36 0.18 13.73
N LEU A 140 2.60 0.34 12.65
CA LEU A 140 1.34 -0.38 12.46
C LEU A 140 1.56 -1.90 12.34
N ALA A 141 2.63 -2.32 11.69
CA ALA A 141 2.98 -3.72 11.61
C ALA A 141 3.37 -4.28 12.99
N TRP A 142 4.12 -3.53 13.79
CA TRP A 142 4.52 -3.94 15.13
C TRP A 142 3.36 -4.05 16.13
N SER A 143 2.27 -3.30 15.93
CA SER A 143 1.11 -3.38 16.82
C SER A 143 0.39 -4.74 16.79
N TRP A 144 0.73 -5.61 15.82
CA TRP A 144 0.24 -6.97 15.69
C TRP A 144 1.19 -8.03 16.27
N GLU A 145 2.23 -7.60 17.01
CA GLU A 145 3.20 -8.46 17.70
C GLU A 145 3.84 -9.55 16.82
N PRO A 146 4.32 -9.22 15.61
CA PRO A 146 4.95 -10.20 14.74
C PRO A 146 6.35 -10.61 15.26
N GLU A 147 6.78 -11.81 14.94
CA GLU A 147 8.19 -12.21 15.20
C GLU A 147 9.17 -11.49 14.26
N ILE A 148 8.74 -11.17 13.03
CA ILE A 148 9.55 -10.56 11.98
C ILE A 148 8.73 -9.55 11.22
N VAL A 149 9.31 -8.37 10.96
CA VAL A 149 8.76 -7.36 10.03
C VAL A 149 9.67 -7.22 8.83
N ILE A 150 9.11 -7.38 7.63
CA ILE A 150 9.78 -7.08 6.36
C ILE A 150 9.28 -5.72 5.88
N ALA A 151 10.10 -4.69 6.04
CA ALA A 151 9.76 -3.34 5.60
C ALA A 151 10.30 -3.07 4.18
N VAL A 152 9.41 -2.67 3.26
CA VAL A 152 9.74 -2.37 1.86
C VAL A 152 9.60 -0.88 1.63
N ASN A 153 10.72 -0.15 1.67
CA ASN A 153 10.76 1.27 1.39
C ASN A 153 11.07 1.49 -0.10
N ILE A 154 10.12 2.09 -0.83
CA ILE A 154 10.27 2.45 -2.25
C ILE A 154 10.72 3.89 -2.46
N ILE A 155 10.79 4.69 -1.40
CA ILE A 155 11.34 6.04 -1.45
C ILE A 155 12.85 5.91 -1.31
N ALA A 156 13.55 5.93 -2.43
CA ALA A 156 15.00 5.77 -2.46
C ALA A 156 15.70 6.90 -1.70
N SER A 157 16.36 6.54 -0.59
CA SER A 157 17.46 7.33 -0.07
C SER A 157 18.77 6.76 -0.67
N PRO A 158 19.57 7.52 -1.41
CA PRO A 158 20.76 7.00 -2.11
C PRO A 158 21.87 6.47 -1.20
N ARG A 159 21.69 6.47 0.12
CA ARG A 159 22.77 6.24 1.11
C ARG A 159 22.47 5.30 2.27
N GLN A 160 21.38 4.53 2.24
CA GLN A 160 21.14 3.56 3.32
C GLN A 160 21.53 2.14 2.90
N THR A 161 22.69 1.69 3.34
CA THR A 161 23.07 0.27 3.39
C THR A 161 22.35 -0.36 4.59
N VAL A 162 21.35 -1.20 4.36
CA VAL A 162 20.72 -1.99 5.42
C VAL A 162 21.67 -3.13 5.77
N ARG A 163 22.17 -3.18 7.02
CA ARG A 163 22.87 -4.36 7.55
C ARG A 163 21.82 -5.38 7.99
N LEU A 164 21.75 -6.49 7.28
CA LEU A 164 20.86 -7.59 7.63
C LEU A 164 21.60 -8.62 8.48
N ASP A 165 20.93 -9.14 9.51
CA ASP A 165 21.43 -10.28 10.28
C ASP A 165 21.60 -11.49 9.33
N SER A 166 22.59 -12.33 9.60
CA SER A 166 22.99 -13.48 8.77
C SER A 166 21.83 -14.47 8.48
N ARG A 167 20.83 -14.53 9.35
CA ARG A 167 19.62 -15.36 9.17
C ARG A 167 18.75 -14.89 8.02
N TYR A 168 18.77 -13.60 7.69
CA TYR A 168 17.94 -12.98 6.65
C TYR A 168 18.72 -12.60 5.39
N ALA A 169 20.03 -12.85 5.37
CA ALA A 169 20.91 -12.52 4.23
C ALA A 169 20.46 -13.21 2.92
N ARG A 170 19.87 -14.41 3.01
CA ARG A 170 19.35 -15.14 1.83
C ARG A 170 18.14 -14.45 1.23
N ILE A 171 17.20 -13.97 2.04
CA ILE A 171 16.02 -13.21 1.56
C ILE A 171 16.49 -11.91 0.92
N ALA A 172 17.42 -11.19 1.56
CA ALA A 172 17.97 -9.94 1.01
C ALA A 172 18.73 -10.14 -0.30
N THR A 173 19.46 -11.25 -0.43
CA THR A 173 20.20 -11.58 -1.69
C THR A 173 19.22 -11.91 -2.81
N ALA A 174 18.11 -12.58 -2.51
CA ALA A 174 17.06 -12.87 -3.47
C ALA A 174 16.31 -11.60 -3.92
N LEU A 175 16.11 -10.63 -3.01
CA LEU A 175 15.45 -9.35 -3.30
C LEU A 175 16.36 -8.35 -4.03
N GLY A 176 17.66 -8.54 -4.02
CA GLY A 176 18.67 -7.66 -4.65
C GLY A 176 19.13 -8.07 -6.06
N ARG A 177 18.54 -9.09 -6.63
CA ARG A 177 18.73 -9.51 -8.03
C ARG A 177 17.48 -9.19 -8.82
#